data_356a28bb65db1523e2aa768dce6a35ce
#
_entry.id   356a28bb65db1523e2aa768dce6a35ce
#
_cell.length_a   1.000
_cell.length_b   1.000
_cell.length_c   1.000
_cell.angle_alpha   90.00
_cell.angle_beta   90.00
_cell.angle_gamma   90.00
#
_symmetry.space_group_name_H-M   'P 1'
#
loop_
_entity.id
_entity.type
_entity.pdbx_description
1 polymer ?
#
loop_
_entity_poly.entity_id
_entity_poly.type
_entity_poly.pdbx_seq_one_letter_code
_entity_poly.pdbx_strand_id
1 'polypeptide(L)'
;EPDLFGRPAEEIYALLDQIRADYGYAFTSFSDMSVMDLMAMTGLDYDGAQRAKTRIGSEPLLWRDSEQAFTDFRELLSQIGLQAVQGGAFVSIMDTGCSKGAALEKIVSCYQHGGPAPGIMACGDAPNDLTMLTAADTAVIFPDRQGNYLSLDVATPVFHAPCAGHEAWLTAVHQALSCSNPDTLAQAAKS
;
A
#
# COMPACT_ATOMS: atom_id res chain seq x y z
N GLU A 1 -1.66 22.89 -4.14
CA GLU A 1 -2.40 21.67 -4.52
C GLU A 1 -1.51 20.45 -4.26
N PRO A 2 -2.06 19.33 -3.78
CA PRO A 2 -1.24 18.14 -3.62
C PRO A 2 -0.75 17.66 -4.98
N ASP A 3 0.56 17.42 -5.11
CA ASP A 3 1.14 16.77 -6.28
C ASP A 3 0.53 15.36 -6.40
N LEU A 4 -0.32 15.14 -7.39
CA LEU A 4 -0.89 13.84 -7.65
C LEU A 4 0.18 12.91 -8.25
N PHE A 5 0.28 11.72 -7.68
CA PHE A 5 1.05 10.63 -8.26
C PHE A 5 0.15 9.87 -9.23
N GLY A 6 0.14 10.25 -10.50
CA GLY A 6 -0.65 9.59 -11.52
C GLY A 6 -1.99 10.27 -11.81
N ARG A 7 -2.91 9.53 -12.42
CA ARG A 7 -4.19 10.05 -12.91
C ARG A 7 -5.13 10.41 -11.77
N PRO A 8 -5.94 11.47 -11.91
CA PRO A 8 -7.02 11.77 -10.99
C PRO A 8 -8.07 10.64 -11.01
N ALA A 9 -8.76 10.49 -9.88
CA ALA A 9 -9.75 9.41 -9.71
C ALA A 9 -10.86 9.45 -10.76
N GLU A 10 -11.27 10.64 -11.19
CA GLU A 10 -12.30 10.85 -12.21
C GLU A 10 -11.93 10.23 -13.57
N GLU A 11 -10.66 10.30 -13.96
CA GLU A 11 -10.17 9.65 -15.18
C GLU A 11 -10.18 8.12 -15.03
N ILE A 12 -9.82 7.62 -13.84
CA ILE A 12 -9.88 6.19 -13.54
C ILE A 12 -11.33 5.70 -13.60
N TYR A 13 -12.28 6.44 -13.04
CA TYR A 13 -13.71 6.10 -13.12
C TYR A 13 -14.20 5.99 -14.56
N ALA A 14 -13.89 6.99 -15.39
CA ALA A 14 -14.29 6.98 -16.79
C ALA A 14 -13.71 5.80 -17.57
N LEU A 15 -12.44 5.45 -17.32
CA LEU A 15 -11.79 4.28 -17.93
C LEU A 15 -12.42 2.96 -17.47
N LEU A 16 -12.74 2.84 -16.18
CA LEU A 16 -13.39 1.64 -15.64
C LEU A 16 -14.80 1.45 -16.19
N ASP A 17 -15.57 2.53 -16.34
CA ASP A 17 -16.90 2.50 -16.96
C ASP A 17 -16.82 2.07 -18.43
N GLN A 18 -15.83 2.58 -19.18
CA GLN A 18 -15.61 2.18 -20.56
C GLN A 18 -15.23 0.69 -20.65
N ILE A 19 -14.30 0.22 -19.81
CA ILE A 19 -13.87 -1.19 -19.76
C ILE A 19 -15.06 -2.09 -19.43
N ARG A 20 -15.91 -1.71 -18.47
CA ARG A 20 -17.12 -2.44 -18.12
C ARG A 20 -18.10 -2.54 -19.30
N ALA A 21 -18.27 -1.44 -20.02
CA ALA A 21 -19.15 -1.42 -21.20
C ALA A 21 -18.62 -2.27 -22.35
N ASP A 22 -17.31 -2.26 -22.61
CA ASP A 22 -16.70 -2.92 -23.75
C ASP A 22 -16.49 -4.43 -23.53
N TYR A 23 -16.16 -4.84 -22.31
CA TYR A 23 -15.76 -6.22 -22.00
C TYR A 23 -16.74 -6.98 -21.10
N GLY A 24 -17.69 -6.28 -20.46
CA GLY A 24 -18.73 -6.89 -19.63
C GLY A 24 -18.25 -7.43 -18.28
N TYR A 25 -17.09 -7.02 -17.78
CA TYR A 25 -16.58 -7.47 -16.48
C TYR A 25 -17.52 -7.14 -15.33
N ALA A 26 -17.69 -8.09 -14.42
CA ALA A 26 -18.53 -7.95 -13.25
C ALA A 26 -17.72 -7.43 -12.04
N PHE A 27 -17.84 -6.14 -11.75
CA PHE A 27 -17.30 -5.50 -10.53
C PHE A 27 -18.23 -4.36 -10.09
N THR A 28 -18.11 -3.98 -8.84
CA THR A 28 -18.80 -2.81 -8.27
C THR A 28 -17.72 -1.90 -7.66
N SER A 29 -17.60 -0.67 -8.15
CA SER A 29 -16.67 0.31 -7.64
C SER A 29 -17.26 1.10 -6.46
N PHE A 30 -16.41 1.74 -5.65
CA PHE A 30 -16.88 2.59 -4.56
C PHE A 30 -17.68 3.78 -5.07
N SER A 31 -17.35 4.29 -6.26
CA SER A 31 -18.13 5.34 -6.93
C SER A 31 -19.57 4.89 -7.24
N ASP A 32 -19.79 3.61 -7.57
CA ASP A 32 -21.11 3.04 -7.84
C ASP A 32 -21.97 2.86 -6.57
N MET A 33 -21.31 2.71 -5.40
CA MET A 33 -21.98 2.41 -4.14
C MET A 33 -22.54 3.65 -3.47
N SER A 34 -23.66 3.51 -2.76
CA SER A 34 -24.09 4.51 -1.80
C SER A 34 -23.20 4.50 -0.55
N VAL A 35 -23.23 5.60 0.24
CA VAL A 35 -22.51 5.64 1.53
C VAL A 35 -23.02 4.53 2.47
N MET A 36 -24.31 4.23 2.42
CA MET A 36 -24.93 3.16 3.24
C MET A 36 -24.43 1.78 2.84
N ASP A 37 -24.26 1.52 1.54
CA ASP A 37 -23.69 0.25 1.06
C ASP A 37 -22.26 0.06 1.55
N LEU A 38 -21.45 1.13 1.47
CA LEU A 38 -20.08 1.11 1.97
C LEU A 38 -20.02 0.87 3.48
N MET A 39 -20.86 1.53 4.27
CA MET A 39 -20.97 1.27 5.71
C MET A 39 -21.29 -0.20 6.00
N ALA A 40 -22.27 -0.77 5.29
CA ALA A 40 -22.67 -2.16 5.47
C ALA A 40 -21.54 -3.15 5.11
N MET A 41 -20.76 -2.85 4.08
CA MET A 41 -19.68 -3.71 3.58
C MET A 41 -18.39 -3.60 4.38
N THR A 42 -18.06 -2.41 4.88
CA THR A 42 -16.76 -2.11 5.48
C THR A 42 -16.80 -2.02 7.00
N GLY A 43 -17.99 -1.83 7.59
CA GLY A 43 -18.14 -1.53 9.01
C GLY A 43 -17.74 -0.09 9.41
N LEU A 44 -17.45 0.77 8.44
CA LEU A 44 -17.14 2.17 8.69
C LEU A 44 -18.39 2.93 9.18
N ASP A 45 -18.18 3.97 9.97
CA ASP A 45 -19.22 4.96 10.23
C ASP A 45 -19.53 5.80 8.98
N TYR A 46 -20.54 6.65 9.05
CA TYR A 46 -20.96 7.46 7.91
C TYR A 46 -19.84 8.35 7.37
N ASP A 47 -19.14 9.06 8.26
CA ASP A 47 -18.07 9.95 7.87
C ASP A 47 -16.87 9.19 7.30
N GLY A 48 -16.54 8.03 7.85
CA GLY A 48 -15.52 7.12 7.34
C GLY A 48 -15.85 6.59 5.95
N ALA A 49 -17.09 6.17 5.72
CA ALA A 49 -17.55 5.70 4.43
C ALA A 49 -17.58 6.83 3.38
N GLN A 50 -17.98 8.04 3.76
CA GLN A 50 -17.94 9.21 2.89
C GLN A 50 -16.50 9.56 2.49
N ARG A 51 -15.56 9.57 3.44
CA ARG A 51 -14.13 9.78 3.14
C ARG A 51 -13.57 8.66 2.26
N ALA A 52 -13.92 7.40 2.52
CA ALA A 52 -13.48 6.26 1.69
C ALA A 52 -13.94 6.37 0.24
N LYS A 53 -15.06 7.02 0.00
CA LYS A 53 -15.62 7.29 -1.32
C LYS A 53 -14.94 8.48 -2.02
N THR A 54 -14.40 9.43 -1.26
CA THR A 54 -13.72 10.62 -1.80
C THR A 54 -12.27 10.26 -2.10
N ARG A 55 -12.01 9.74 -3.30
CA ARG A 55 -10.67 9.33 -3.76
C ARG A 55 -10.05 10.41 -4.61
N ILE A 56 -8.70 10.46 -4.60
CA ILE A 56 -7.94 11.45 -5.37
C ILE A 56 -7.25 10.80 -6.58
N GLY A 57 -6.68 9.61 -6.44
CA GLY A 57 -5.88 8.95 -7.47
C GLY A 57 -6.03 7.42 -7.48
N SER A 58 -7.14 6.91 -6.99
CA SER A 58 -7.41 5.46 -7.04
C SER A 58 -8.91 5.19 -6.95
N GLU A 59 -9.34 4.01 -7.43
CA GLU A 59 -10.70 3.53 -7.25
C GLU A 59 -10.70 2.10 -6.69
N PRO A 60 -11.20 1.89 -5.47
CA PRO A 60 -11.42 0.56 -4.94
C PRO A 60 -12.65 -0.06 -5.59
N LEU A 61 -12.55 -1.34 -5.91
CA LEU A 61 -13.67 -2.10 -6.44
C LEU A 61 -13.77 -3.48 -5.77
N LEU A 62 -14.99 -3.98 -5.73
CA LEU A 62 -15.30 -5.34 -5.36
C LEU A 62 -15.42 -6.16 -6.64
N TRP A 63 -14.47 -7.07 -6.86
CA TRP A 63 -14.47 -7.99 -7.99
C TRP A 63 -15.53 -9.08 -7.79
N ARG A 64 -16.32 -9.36 -8.82
CA ARG A 64 -17.44 -10.32 -8.79
C ARG A 64 -17.41 -11.33 -9.93
N ASP A 65 -16.35 -11.30 -10.73
CA ASP A 65 -16.16 -12.19 -11.86
C ASP A 65 -15.17 -13.31 -11.53
N SER A 66 -14.87 -14.19 -12.50
CA SER A 66 -13.94 -15.29 -12.36
C SER A 66 -12.48 -14.81 -12.18
N GLU A 67 -11.62 -15.70 -11.70
CA GLU A 67 -10.17 -15.44 -11.59
C GLU A 67 -9.52 -15.25 -12.97
N GLN A 68 -9.99 -15.97 -13.99
CA GLN A 68 -9.50 -15.79 -15.36
C GLN A 68 -9.85 -14.39 -15.88
N ALA A 69 -11.10 -13.95 -15.71
CA ALA A 69 -11.52 -12.60 -16.08
C ALA A 69 -10.73 -11.53 -15.31
N PHE A 70 -10.35 -11.79 -14.05
CA PHE A 70 -9.49 -10.88 -13.30
C PHE A 70 -8.07 -10.79 -13.85
N THR A 71 -7.54 -11.90 -14.33
CA THR A 71 -6.22 -11.93 -14.99
C THR A 71 -6.25 -11.11 -16.28
N ASP A 72 -7.24 -11.34 -17.14
CA ASP A 72 -7.42 -10.60 -18.38
C ASP A 72 -7.65 -9.10 -18.14
N PHE A 73 -8.43 -8.77 -17.11
CA PHE A 73 -8.66 -7.39 -16.68
C PHE A 73 -7.36 -6.70 -16.23
N ARG A 74 -6.50 -7.40 -15.46
CA ARG A 74 -5.19 -6.86 -15.04
C ARG A 74 -4.26 -6.61 -16.24
N GLU A 75 -4.26 -7.51 -17.22
CA GLU A 75 -3.49 -7.31 -18.45
C GLU A 75 -3.97 -6.09 -19.23
N LEU A 76 -5.29 -5.93 -19.36
CA LEU A 76 -5.89 -4.78 -20.01
C LEU A 76 -5.53 -3.47 -19.27
N LEU A 77 -5.64 -3.43 -17.95
CA LEU A 77 -5.25 -2.28 -17.15
C LEU A 77 -3.77 -1.92 -17.36
N SER A 78 -2.90 -2.92 -17.39
CA SER A 78 -1.46 -2.72 -17.62
C SER A 78 -1.17 -2.04 -18.95
N GLN A 79 -1.91 -2.40 -20.02
CA GLN A 79 -1.75 -1.79 -21.34
C GLN A 79 -2.10 -0.30 -21.39
N ILE A 80 -2.96 0.15 -20.48
CA ILE A 80 -3.36 1.56 -20.37
C ILE A 80 -2.67 2.29 -19.22
N GLY A 81 -1.65 1.69 -18.60
CA GLY A 81 -0.86 2.30 -17.53
C GLY A 81 -1.54 2.30 -16.16
N LEU A 82 -2.54 1.43 -15.95
CA LEU A 82 -3.17 1.20 -14.66
C LEU A 82 -2.74 -0.14 -14.06
N GLN A 83 -2.88 -0.26 -12.75
CA GLN A 83 -2.65 -1.51 -12.01
C GLN A 83 -3.79 -1.80 -11.04
N ALA A 84 -4.00 -3.08 -10.77
CA ALA A 84 -4.92 -3.59 -9.76
C ALA A 84 -4.12 -4.09 -8.55
N VAL A 85 -4.27 -3.42 -7.41
CA VAL A 85 -3.57 -3.75 -6.16
C VAL A 85 -4.56 -4.36 -5.19
N GLN A 86 -4.34 -5.63 -4.83
CA GLN A 86 -5.19 -6.35 -3.88
C GLN A 86 -4.99 -5.78 -2.47
N GLY A 87 -6.09 -5.41 -1.80
CA GLY A 87 -6.11 -4.93 -0.43
C GLY A 87 -7.29 -5.51 0.34
N GLY A 88 -7.09 -6.63 1.03
CA GLY A 88 -8.17 -7.30 1.75
C GLY A 88 -9.30 -7.76 0.83
N ALA A 89 -10.53 -7.29 1.07
CA ALA A 89 -11.71 -7.65 0.28
C ALA A 89 -11.85 -6.85 -1.03
N PHE A 90 -11.07 -5.78 -1.20
CA PHE A 90 -11.17 -4.86 -2.33
C PHE A 90 -9.91 -4.86 -3.17
N VAL A 91 -10.07 -4.54 -4.43
CA VAL A 91 -8.99 -4.30 -5.38
C VAL A 91 -8.94 -2.81 -5.67
N SER A 92 -7.82 -2.15 -5.40
CA SER A 92 -7.65 -0.74 -5.72
C SER A 92 -7.02 -0.57 -7.10
N ILE A 93 -7.71 0.13 -7.97
CA ILE A 93 -7.20 0.51 -9.30
C ILE A 93 -6.53 1.87 -9.18
N MET A 94 -5.31 1.95 -9.68
CA MET A 94 -4.50 3.16 -9.65
C MET A 94 -3.48 3.17 -10.79
N ASP A 95 -2.82 4.28 -10.99
CA ASP A 95 -1.73 4.38 -11.97
C ASP A 95 -0.56 3.45 -11.61
N THR A 96 0.11 2.87 -12.61
CA THR A 96 1.24 1.95 -12.42
C THR A 96 2.42 2.59 -11.69
N GLY A 97 2.58 3.92 -11.78
CA GLY A 97 3.57 4.68 -11.04
C GLY A 97 3.23 4.88 -9.55
N CYS A 98 1.98 4.61 -9.15
CA CYS A 98 1.54 4.77 -7.76
C CYS A 98 1.90 3.54 -6.92
N SER A 99 2.83 3.71 -5.99
CA SER A 99 3.18 2.69 -5.00
C SER A 99 3.58 3.34 -3.68
N LYS A 100 3.59 2.57 -2.60
CA LYS A 100 4.09 3.06 -1.30
C LYS A 100 5.57 3.42 -1.37
N GLY A 101 6.36 2.70 -2.18
CA GLY A 101 7.77 3.02 -2.43
C GLY A 101 7.95 4.34 -3.16
N ALA A 102 7.22 4.57 -4.25
CA ALA A 102 7.27 5.84 -4.99
C ALA A 102 6.85 7.04 -4.10
N ALA A 103 5.83 6.86 -3.26
CA ALA A 103 5.43 7.87 -2.29
C ALA A 103 6.54 8.16 -1.25
N LEU A 104 7.20 7.11 -0.76
CA LEU A 104 8.33 7.23 0.15
C LEU A 104 9.48 8.01 -0.50
N GLU A 105 9.89 7.66 -1.70
CA GLU A 105 10.96 8.36 -2.45
C GLU A 105 10.66 9.86 -2.59
N LYS A 106 9.42 10.21 -2.92
CA LYS A 106 8.99 11.60 -3.02
C LYS A 106 9.08 12.32 -1.67
N ILE A 107 8.60 11.69 -0.59
CA ILE A 107 8.69 12.25 0.77
C ILE A 107 10.16 12.50 1.13
N VAL A 108 11.03 11.49 0.92
CA VAL A 108 12.47 11.60 1.21
C VAL A 108 13.10 12.75 0.42
N SER A 109 12.76 12.89 -0.87
CA SER A 109 13.26 14.00 -1.69
C SER A 109 12.90 15.38 -1.13
N CYS A 110 11.74 15.52 -0.48
CA CYS A 110 11.34 16.76 0.18
C CYS A 110 12.18 17.06 1.42
N TYR A 111 12.62 16.02 2.16
CA TYR A 111 13.49 16.18 3.34
C TYR A 111 14.96 16.45 3.01
N GLN A 112 15.41 16.12 1.81
CA GLN A 112 16.80 16.30 1.38
C GLN A 112 17.18 17.75 1.02
N HIS A 113 16.24 18.71 1.06
CA HIS A 113 16.51 20.11 0.76
C HIS A 113 17.42 20.75 1.83
N GLY A 114 18.75 20.55 1.69
CA GLY A 114 19.77 21.25 2.47
C GLY A 114 20.39 20.49 3.65
N GLY A 115 20.14 19.18 3.79
CA GLY A 115 20.73 18.36 4.85
C GLY A 115 21.11 16.94 4.37
N PRO A 116 21.72 16.12 5.24
CA PRO A 116 21.96 14.71 4.96
C PRO A 116 20.62 13.98 4.74
N ALA A 117 20.62 12.94 3.91
CA ALA A 117 19.45 12.12 3.70
C ALA A 117 18.97 11.54 5.04
N PRO A 118 17.65 11.58 5.34
CA PRO A 118 17.14 10.97 6.55
C PRO A 118 17.26 9.44 6.47
N GLY A 119 17.55 8.79 7.60
CA GLY A 119 17.44 7.34 7.70
C GLY A 119 15.98 6.90 7.61
N ILE A 120 15.71 5.87 6.82
CA ILE A 120 14.36 5.39 6.52
C ILE A 120 14.13 4.05 7.20
N MET A 121 13.12 3.98 8.05
CA MET A 121 12.57 2.73 8.56
C MET A 121 11.17 2.52 7.98
N ALA A 122 10.94 1.38 7.32
CA ALA A 122 9.63 1.01 6.81
C ALA A 122 9.05 -0.17 7.57
N CYS A 123 7.74 -0.13 7.82
CA CYS A 123 6.98 -1.19 8.48
C CYS A 123 5.87 -1.67 7.55
N GLY A 124 5.70 -2.99 7.41
CA GLY A 124 4.67 -3.55 6.53
C GLY A 124 4.34 -5.01 6.82
N ASP A 125 3.19 -5.46 6.33
CA ASP A 125 2.67 -6.83 6.51
C ASP A 125 2.09 -7.43 5.22
N ALA A 126 1.93 -6.63 4.16
CA ALA A 126 1.19 -7.04 2.96
C ALA A 126 2.01 -6.79 1.67
N PRO A 127 1.71 -7.52 0.57
CA PRO A 127 2.45 -7.40 -0.69
C PRO A 127 2.54 -5.97 -1.26
N ASN A 128 1.57 -5.10 -0.98
CA ASN A 128 1.58 -3.70 -1.37
C ASN A 128 2.60 -2.85 -0.58
N ASP A 129 3.23 -3.40 0.47
CA ASP A 129 4.29 -2.75 1.24
C ASP A 129 5.68 -3.06 0.69
N LEU A 130 5.82 -4.10 -0.14
CA LEU A 130 7.13 -4.58 -0.62
C LEU A 130 7.98 -3.47 -1.22
N THR A 131 7.42 -2.60 -2.06
CA THR A 131 8.17 -1.50 -2.68
C THR A 131 8.71 -0.50 -1.66
N MET A 132 7.96 -0.24 -0.61
CA MET A 132 8.37 0.65 0.50
C MET A 132 9.41 -0.02 1.38
N LEU A 133 9.20 -1.29 1.73
CA LEU A 133 10.15 -2.08 2.52
C LEU A 133 11.50 -2.24 1.81
N THR A 134 11.48 -2.44 0.48
CA THR A 134 12.69 -2.55 -0.35
C THR A 134 13.46 -1.24 -0.43
N ALA A 135 12.77 -0.10 -0.42
CA ALA A 135 13.39 1.23 -0.52
C ALA A 135 13.93 1.76 0.83
N ALA A 136 13.66 1.07 1.94
CA ALA A 136 14.06 1.52 3.27
C ALA A 136 15.48 1.08 3.65
N ASP A 137 16.14 1.86 4.53
CA ASP A 137 17.41 1.50 5.15
C ASP A 137 17.24 0.40 6.21
N THR A 138 16.04 0.28 6.78
CA THR A 138 15.66 -0.76 7.75
C THR A 138 14.22 -1.16 7.50
N ALA A 139 13.98 -2.47 7.37
CA ALA A 139 12.63 -3.02 7.20
C ALA A 139 12.14 -3.73 8.47
N VAL A 140 10.90 -3.49 8.86
CA VAL A 140 10.20 -4.22 9.94
C VAL A 140 8.99 -4.92 9.33
N ILE A 141 9.02 -6.25 9.31
CA ILE A 141 7.96 -7.08 8.73
C ILE A 141 7.07 -7.61 9.85
N PHE A 142 5.77 -7.36 9.72
CA PHE A 142 4.75 -7.92 10.62
C PHE A 142 4.17 -9.18 9.99
N PRO A 143 3.80 -10.18 10.80
CA PRO A 143 3.12 -11.35 10.29
C PRO A 143 1.67 -11.00 9.89
N ASP A 144 1.15 -11.72 8.91
CA ASP A 144 -0.26 -11.69 8.57
C ASP A 144 -1.12 -12.31 9.70
N ARG A 145 -2.44 -12.39 9.50
CA ARG A 145 -3.36 -12.99 10.49
C ARG A 145 -3.14 -14.49 10.71
N GLN A 146 -2.46 -15.17 9.78
CA GLN A 146 -2.09 -16.58 9.86
C GLN A 146 -0.70 -16.78 10.47
N GLY A 147 0.04 -15.72 10.74
CA GLY A 147 1.40 -15.78 11.28
C GLY A 147 2.50 -15.88 10.24
N ASN A 148 2.20 -15.71 8.94
CA ASN A 148 3.20 -15.74 7.88
C ASN A 148 3.81 -14.33 7.67
N TYR A 149 5.10 -14.31 7.36
CA TYR A 149 5.83 -13.08 7.04
C TYR A 149 6.02 -12.94 5.53
N LEU A 150 6.04 -11.68 5.08
CA LEU A 150 6.48 -11.38 3.73
C LEU A 150 7.92 -11.83 3.52
N SER A 151 8.19 -12.44 2.37
CA SER A 151 9.56 -12.70 1.93
C SER A 151 10.12 -11.41 1.30
N LEU A 152 11.23 -10.93 1.85
CA LEU A 152 11.93 -9.75 1.38
C LEU A 152 13.39 -10.11 1.13
N ASP A 153 13.83 -10.03 -0.13
CA ASP A 153 15.23 -10.27 -0.54
C ASP A 153 15.94 -8.91 -0.73
N VAL A 154 16.55 -8.44 0.37
CA VAL A 154 17.27 -7.15 0.41
C VAL A 154 18.55 -7.28 1.23
N ALA A 155 19.52 -6.41 0.95
CA ALA A 155 20.76 -6.37 1.72
C ALA A 155 20.64 -5.56 3.03
N THR A 156 19.57 -4.79 3.21
CA THR A 156 19.32 -3.97 4.40
C THR A 156 18.85 -4.80 5.58
N PRO A 157 19.04 -4.35 6.84
CA PRO A 157 18.56 -5.05 8.02
C PRO A 157 17.05 -5.26 7.99
N VAL A 158 16.61 -6.52 8.21
CA VAL A 158 15.20 -6.90 8.29
C VAL A 158 14.90 -7.43 9.69
N PHE A 159 13.90 -6.85 10.32
CA PHE A 159 13.39 -7.25 11.63
C PHE A 159 11.99 -7.84 11.47
N HIS A 160 11.71 -8.91 12.22
CA HIS A 160 10.40 -9.55 12.24
C HIS A 160 9.70 -9.24 13.58
N ALA A 161 8.52 -8.63 13.50
CA ALA A 161 7.72 -8.37 14.67
C ALA A 161 7.19 -9.70 15.27
N PRO A 162 7.12 -9.83 16.61
CA PRO A 162 6.77 -11.12 17.24
C PRO A 162 5.33 -11.57 17.01
N CYS A 163 4.43 -10.66 16.69
CA CYS A 163 3.02 -10.93 16.36
C CYS A 163 2.42 -9.80 15.52
N ALA A 164 1.23 -10.05 14.99
CA ALA A 164 0.44 -9.03 14.28
C ALA A 164 -0.15 -7.99 15.26
N GLY A 165 -0.50 -6.82 14.75
CA GLY A 165 -1.21 -5.78 15.47
C GLY A 165 -0.32 -4.76 16.17
N HIS A 166 -0.99 -3.81 16.81
CA HIS A 166 -0.33 -2.60 17.36
C HIS A 166 0.56 -2.89 18.57
N GLU A 167 0.30 -3.94 19.33
CA GLU A 167 1.10 -4.28 20.52
C GLU A 167 2.54 -4.69 20.14
N ALA A 168 2.69 -5.40 19.02
CA ALA A 168 3.99 -5.78 18.52
C ALA A 168 4.76 -4.62 17.89
N TRP A 169 4.03 -3.59 17.44
CA TRP A 169 4.62 -2.46 16.71
C TRP A 169 5.69 -1.75 17.54
N LEU A 170 5.35 -1.37 18.77
CA LEU A 170 6.27 -0.64 19.65
C LEU A 170 7.55 -1.45 19.92
N THR A 171 7.42 -2.74 20.21
CA THR A 171 8.56 -3.62 20.49
C THR A 171 9.46 -3.78 19.27
N ALA A 172 8.88 -4.06 18.10
CA ALA A 172 9.63 -4.29 16.87
C ALA A 172 10.36 -3.01 16.40
N VAL A 173 9.69 -1.87 16.43
CA VAL A 173 10.29 -0.57 16.07
C VAL A 173 11.40 -0.19 17.05
N HIS A 174 11.18 -0.39 18.36
CA HIS A 174 12.21 -0.12 19.36
C HIS A 174 13.45 -0.98 19.17
N GLN A 175 13.27 -2.26 18.86
CA GLN A 175 14.37 -3.18 18.57
C GLN A 175 15.14 -2.72 17.33
N ALA A 176 14.44 -2.40 16.24
CA ALA A 176 15.04 -1.95 15.00
C ALA A 176 15.82 -0.63 15.18
N LEU A 177 15.25 0.35 15.90
CA LEU A 177 15.95 1.61 16.22
C LEU A 177 17.18 1.41 17.08
N SER A 178 17.13 0.50 18.06
CA SER A 178 18.27 0.22 18.94
C SER A 178 19.42 -0.43 18.19
N CYS A 179 19.13 -1.27 17.18
CA CYS A 179 20.15 -1.91 16.35
C CYS A 179 20.67 -1.00 15.23
N SER A 180 19.90 0.00 14.80
CA SER A 180 20.32 0.92 13.74
C SER A 180 21.18 2.09 14.25
N ASN A 181 21.34 2.25 15.56
CA ASN A 181 22.17 3.32 16.14
C ASN A 181 23.64 2.84 16.23
N PRO A 182 24.59 3.46 15.49
CA PRO A 182 26.01 3.04 15.46
C PRO A 182 26.69 3.07 16.85
N ASP A 183 26.22 3.90 17.77
CA ASP A 183 26.75 3.97 19.13
C ASP A 183 26.41 2.71 19.97
N THR A 184 25.32 2.03 19.67
CA THR A 184 24.92 0.78 20.34
C THR A 184 25.77 -0.41 19.90
N LEU A 185 26.15 -0.47 18.63
CA LEU A 185 27.05 -1.49 18.08
C LEU A 185 28.49 -1.36 18.66
N ALA A 186 28.95 -0.13 18.93
CA ALA A 186 30.25 0.10 19.53
C ALA A 186 30.32 -0.32 21.02
N GLN A 187 29.21 -0.36 21.74
CA GLN A 187 29.12 -0.83 23.11
C GLN A 187 29.00 -2.36 23.23
N ALA A 188 28.26 -3.01 22.32
CA ALA A 188 28.13 -4.46 22.28
C ALA A 188 29.44 -5.18 21.87
N ALA A 189 30.31 -4.52 21.11
CA ALA A 189 31.62 -5.07 20.72
C ALA A 189 32.69 -4.93 21.81
N LYS A 190 32.40 -4.27 22.94
CA LYS A 190 33.31 -4.08 24.09
C LYS A 190 32.91 -4.88 25.32
N SER A 191 31.85 -5.67 25.25
CA SER A 191 31.37 -6.62 26.28
C SER A 191 31.71 -8.05 25.88
#